data_9b85827962d0797842a2de9ba8099f6a
#
_entry.id   9b85827962d0797842a2de9ba8099f6a
#
_cell.length_a   1.000
_cell.length_b   1.000
_cell.length_c   1.000
_cell.angle_alpha   90.00
_cell.angle_beta   90.00
_cell.angle_gamma   90.00
#
_symmetry.space_group_name_H-M   'P 1'
#
loop_
_entity.id
_entity.type
_entity.pdbx_description
1 polymer ?
#
loop_
_entity_poly.entity_id
_entity_poly.type
_entity_poly.pdbx_seq_one_letter_code
_entity_poly.pdbx_strand_id
1 'polypeptide(L)'
;MLEHLAAIGAESGVAEFVADVLPQNRKMIQVFTEAGYDVSRNFDDGVISVRFEIEPNEKSQAVRLAREQRAESQSVRALLNPSSIAVVGVSRDGRSVGGRVLANLVEGGYRGTLHVVHPEAGTIEGLPTVPSISAIGKPVDLVVIAVPAPKVLDVVAECGGAGVRALLVVSAGFAESGPEGAERQAQLLALARRHGMRVVGPNSFGLINTREDTRLNASIAYEMPPAGHLGLFAQSGALGIAVLASAGRRGLGLSDFASAGNRIDVSGNDLLQYWIDDDDTHAVGLYLESVGNPRKFTRIARQLALRKPVVVVKSEVSAFGRPPGHRVRETRTPPRAFREMLRQSGVIRVGNVHQLFDVAQLVVNQPLPKGRRVAVVANSDALGALCGDAALSWKLDVTRGPVAVAADASEDAFRDALVAAFEDENVDSVVASFIPPLITGGRDVARTVAAVSAQYDKPCVTTFLGIDGVSDDLSASAPDGSTRIVPSYPMPEDGVRALAAATNYAEWRGRDRGEPVAPLGIDRKGVHEMVRSIMAESPDGRELTADET
;
A
#
# COMPACT_ATOMS: atom_id res chain seq x y z
N MET A 1 22.73 8.67 14.92
CA MET A 1 23.54 9.77 15.48
C MET A 1 24.46 10.38 14.43
N LEU A 2 25.35 9.62 13.78
CA LEU A 2 26.27 10.15 12.77
C LEU A 2 25.56 10.89 11.63
N GLU A 3 24.48 10.33 11.07
CA GLU A 3 23.69 10.94 10.00
C GLU A 3 23.03 12.27 10.41
N HIS A 4 22.58 12.38 11.67
CA HIS A 4 22.05 13.63 12.20
C HIS A 4 23.15 14.70 12.37
N LEU A 5 24.32 14.28 12.86
CA LEU A 5 25.48 15.16 12.97
C LEU A 5 25.93 15.65 11.58
N ALA A 6 25.98 14.76 10.59
CA ALA A 6 26.34 15.12 9.22
C ALA A 6 25.33 16.08 8.60
N ALA A 7 24.02 15.91 8.86
CA ALA A 7 22.99 16.84 8.38
C ALA A 7 23.15 18.23 9.03
N ILE A 8 23.33 18.29 10.36
CA ILE A 8 23.55 19.55 11.08
C ILE A 8 24.86 20.20 10.62
N GLY A 9 25.93 19.42 10.43
CA GLY A 9 27.22 19.89 9.94
C GLY A 9 27.09 20.52 8.54
N ALA A 10 26.40 19.84 7.63
CA ALA A 10 26.16 20.35 6.28
C ALA A 10 25.33 21.65 6.29
N GLU A 11 24.30 21.76 7.13
CA GLU A 11 23.52 22.99 7.34
C GLU A 11 24.37 24.12 7.90
N SER A 12 25.40 23.78 8.66
CA SER A 12 26.35 24.73 9.28
C SER A 12 27.57 25.04 8.38
N GLY A 13 27.61 24.49 7.17
CA GLY A 13 28.71 24.71 6.22
C GLY A 13 29.97 23.91 6.49
N VAL A 14 29.90 22.86 7.33
CA VAL A 14 30.98 21.91 7.55
C VAL A 14 31.04 20.95 6.36
N ALA A 15 32.24 20.79 5.78
CA ALA A 15 32.45 19.91 4.63
C ALA A 15 32.97 18.52 5.00
N GLU A 16 33.75 18.42 6.06
CA GLU A 16 34.45 17.19 6.46
C GLU A 16 34.33 16.95 7.97
N PHE A 17 34.21 15.69 8.35
CA PHE A 17 34.37 15.25 9.74
C PHE A 17 35.68 14.50 9.91
N VAL A 18 36.32 14.75 11.06
CA VAL A 18 37.50 14.03 11.51
C VAL A 18 37.21 13.36 12.85
N ALA A 19 37.61 12.11 12.99
CA ALA A 19 37.46 11.37 14.23
C ALA A 19 38.72 10.55 14.52
N ASP A 20 39.26 10.70 15.72
CA ASP A 20 40.38 9.87 16.17
C ASP A 20 39.84 8.66 16.93
N VAL A 21 40.19 7.48 16.46
CA VAL A 21 39.68 6.20 16.94
C VAL A 21 40.83 5.31 17.40
N LEU A 22 40.72 4.73 18.59
CA LEU A 22 41.69 3.74 19.07
C LEU A 22 41.68 2.51 18.16
N PRO A 23 42.84 1.94 17.78
CA PRO A 23 42.94 0.81 16.84
C PRO A 23 42.15 -0.44 17.25
N GLN A 24 41.96 -0.65 18.54
CA GLN A 24 41.17 -1.75 19.10
C GLN A 24 39.65 -1.52 18.96
N ASN A 25 39.18 -0.29 18.72
CA ASN A 25 37.77 0.03 18.55
C ASN A 25 37.31 -0.17 17.10
N ARG A 26 37.42 -1.39 16.61
CA ARG A 26 37.03 -1.79 15.25
C ARG A 26 35.56 -1.48 14.95
N LYS A 27 34.69 -1.56 15.97
CA LYS A 27 33.25 -1.27 15.82
C LYS A 27 32.99 0.18 15.42
N MET A 28 33.73 1.13 15.98
CA MET A 28 33.57 2.54 15.65
C MET A 28 34.05 2.83 14.21
N ILE A 29 35.16 2.22 13.80
CA ILE A 29 35.67 2.33 12.43
C ILE A 29 34.65 1.76 11.42
N GLN A 30 34.01 0.64 11.79
CA GLN A 30 32.99 0.01 10.99
C GLN A 30 31.75 0.90 10.82
N VAL A 31 31.33 1.63 11.87
CA VAL A 31 30.20 2.58 11.82
C VAL A 31 30.40 3.65 10.74
N PHE A 32 31.61 4.22 10.61
CA PHE A 32 31.90 5.23 9.59
C PHE A 32 31.86 4.64 8.18
N THR A 33 32.37 3.44 7.98
CA THR A 33 32.37 2.76 6.67
C THR A 33 30.96 2.32 6.26
N GLU A 34 30.20 1.76 7.21
CA GLU A 34 28.82 1.31 6.98
C GLU A 34 27.83 2.45 6.80
N ALA A 35 28.19 3.68 7.18
CA ALA A 35 27.39 4.86 6.89
C ALA A 35 27.42 5.26 5.41
N GLY A 36 28.29 4.63 4.60
CA GLY A 36 28.36 4.83 3.15
C GLY A 36 29.14 6.07 2.72
N TYR A 37 29.85 6.72 3.63
CA TYR A 37 30.77 7.80 3.28
C TYR A 37 32.10 7.26 2.76
N ASP A 38 32.76 8.03 1.91
CA ASP A 38 34.13 7.71 1.47
C ASP A 38 35.09 8.09 2.59
N VAL A 39 35.69 7.08 3.23
CA VAL A 39 36.47 7.20 4.46
C VAL A 39 37.94 7.07 4.14
N SER A 40 38.74 8.09 4.44
CA SER A 40 40.20 7.99 4.49
C SER A 40 40.68 7.69 5.92
N ARG A 41 41.73 6.90 6.03
CA ARG A 41 42.29 6.48 7.34
C ARG A 41 43.78 6.73 7.33
N ASN A 42 44.25 7.36 8.38
CA ASN A 42 45.68 7.52 8.63
C ASN A 42 45.99 7.06 10.06
N PHE A 43 47.07 6.29 10.22
CA PHE A 43 47.52 5.90 11.53
C PHE A 43 48.64 6.86 11.96
N ASP A 44 48.39 7.58 13.03
CA ASP A 44 49.33 8.55 13.57
C ASP A 44 49.26 8.53 15.11
N ASP A 45 50.42 8.55 15.74
CA ASP A 45 50.61 8.65 17.19
C ASP A 45 49.73 7.70 18.06
N GLY A 46 49.52 6.46 17.58
CA GLY A 46 48.79 5.42 18.31
C GLY A 46 47.26 5.46 18.10
N VAL A 47 46.74 6.35 17.29
CA VAL A 47 45.33 6.46 16.94
C VAL A 47 45.13 6.33 15.42
N ILE A 48 43.93 5.92 15.01
CA ILE A 48 43.50 5.95 13.62
C ILE A 48 42.68 7.21 13.44
N SER A 49 43.24 8.18 12.72
CA SER A 49 42.49 9.36 12.30
C SER A 49 41.64 9.00 11.06
N VAL A 50 40.34 9.09 11.22
CA VAL A 50 39.34 8.79 10.20
C VAL A 50 38.78 10.11 9.69
N ARG A 51 38.92 10.38 8.39
CA ARG A 51 38.36 11.57 7.73
C ARG A 51 37.35 11.15 6.69
N PHE A 52 36.26 11.87 6.58
CA PHE A 52 35.24 11.67 5.56
C PHE A 52 34.46 12.93 5.24
N GLU A 53 34.19 13.15 3.98
CA GLU A 53 33.33 14.21 3.51
C GLU A 53 31.89 13.92 3.91
N ILE A 54 31.20 14.92 4.49
CA ILE A 54 29.80 14.76 4.95
C ILE A 54 28.79 15.14 3.88
N GLU A 55 29.24 15.62 2.72
CA GLU A 55 28.34 15.81 1.59
C GLU A 55 27.72 14.47 1.18
N PRO A 56 26.38 14.40 1.06
CA PRO A 56 25.73 13.12 0.78
C PRO A 56 26.09 12.60 -0.61
N ASN A 57 26.84 11.51 -0.68
CA ASN A 57 27.08 10.75 -1.91
C ASN A 57 25.97 9.69 -2.13
N GLU A 58 25.95 9.05 -3.29
CA GLU A 58 24.93 8.04 -3.64
C GLU A 58 24.88 6.87 -2.63
N LYS A 59 26.06 6.42 -2.15
CA LYS A 59 26.16 5.32 -1.18
C LYS A 59 25.59 5.71 0.18
N SER A 60 25.96 6.87 0.70
CA SER A 60 25.47 7.36 2.00
C SER A 60 23.96 7.63 1.96
N GLN A 61 23.44 8.14 0.83
CA GLN A 61 22.01 8.31 0.62
C GLN A 61 21.29 6.94 0.58
N ALA A 62 21.82 5.97 -0.16
CA ALA A 62 21.23 4.62 -0.23
C ALA A 62 21.19 3.93 1.14
N VAL A 63 22.28 4.01 1.92
CA VAL A 63 22.33 3.47 3.29
C VAL A 63 21.30 4.13 4.20
N ARG A 64 21.22 5.46 4.17
CA ARG A 64 20.22 6.22 4.95
C ARG A 64 18.80 5.81 4.60
N LEU A 65 18.48 5.72 3.30
CA LEU A 65 17.15 5.34 2.83
C LEU A 65 16.80 3.89 3.20
N ALA A 66 17.77 2.98 3.12
CA ALA A 66 17.56 1.58 3.54
C ALA A 66 17.33 1.45 5.05
N ARG A 67 17.98 2.29 5.87
CA ARG A 67 17.74 2.35 7.33
C ARG A 67 16.37 2.94 7.64
N GLU A 68 16.00 4.05 6.97
CA GLU A 68 14.67 4.66 7.09
C GLU A 68 13.59 3.61 6.77
N GLN A 69 13.71 2.93 5.64
CA GLN A 69 12.77 1.89 5.23
C GLN A 69 12.65 0.77 6.28
N ARG A 70 13.77 0.25 6.77
CA ARG A 70 13.75 -0.83 7.78
C ARG A 70 13.08 -0.38 9.08
N ALA A 71 13.39 0.83 9.56
CA ALA A 71 12.80 1.37 10.77
C ALA A 71 11.28 1.57 10.62
N GLU A 72 10.84 2.15 9.50
CA GLU A 72 9.41 2.33 9.21
C GLU A 72 8.69 1.00 9.02
N SER A 73 9.28 0.06 8.28
CA SER A 73 8.72 -1.28 8.11
C SER A 73 8.54 -2.01 9.45
N GLN A 74 9.54 -1.94 10.34
CA GLN A 74 9.42 -2.53 11.68
C GLN A 74 8.33 -1.87 12.52
N SER A 75 8.19 -0.54 12.42
CA SER A 75 7.17 0.19 13.17
C SER A 75 5.75 -0.14 12.69
N VAL A 76 5.55 -0.29 11.38
CA VAL A 76 4.27 -0.71 10.78
C VAL A 76 3.96 -2.18 11.12
N ARG A 77 4.99 -3.03 11.13
CA ARG A 77 4.82 -4.44 11.53
C ARG A 77 4.27 -4.57 12.95
N ALA A 78 4.69 -3.73 13.89
CA ALA A 78 4.15 -3.71 15.24
C ALA A 78 2.66 -3.32 15.29
N LEU A 79 2.17 -2.57 14.30
CA LEU A 79 0.75 -2.21 14.15
C LEU A 79 -0.08 -3.34 13.53
N LEU A 80 0.47 -4.03 12.52
CA LEU A 80 -0.23 -5.06 11.75
C LEU A 80 -0.05 -6.48 12.31
N ASN A 81 1.03 -6.73 13.09
CA ASN A 81 1.32 -8.03 13.71
C ASN A 81 1.56 -7.88 15.23
N PRO A 82 0.65 -7.26 16.00
CA PRO A 82 0.81 -7.16 17.45
C PRO A 82 0.68 -8.54 18.08
N SER A 83 1.52 -8.83 19.09
CA SER A 83 1.40 -10.04 19.91
C SER A 83 0.40 -9.86 21.06
N SER A 84 0.09 -8.62 21.41
CA SER A 84 -0.86 -8.26 22.46
C SER A 84 -1.63 -6.99 22.11
N ILE A 85 -2.94 -7.01 22.37
CA ILE A 85 -3.85 -5.90 22.12
C ILE A 85 -4.64 -5.59 23.40
N ALA A 86 -4.80 -4.30 23.71
CA ALA A 86 -5.77 -3.84 24.68
C ALA A 86 -6.84 -2.99 23.99
N VAL A 87 -8.11 -3.22 24.30
CA VAL A 87 -9.24 -2.44 23.79
C VAL A 87 -9.82 -1.59 24.92
N VAL A 88 -9.84 -0.26 24.72
CA VAL A 88 -10.34 0.74 25.66
C VAL A 88 -11.59 1.39 25.10
N GLY A 89 -12.66 1.48 25.88
CA GLY A 89 -13.94 2.08 25.46
C GLY A 89 -14.99 1.06 25.01
N VAL A 90 -14.89 -0.15 25.52
CA VAL A 90 -15.90 -1.20 25.35
C VAL A 90 -17.05 -0.93 26.32
N SER A 91 -18.30 -0.92 25.84
CA SER A 91 -19.48 -0.88 26.67
C SER A 91 -19.93 -2.28 27.12
N ARG A 92 -20.60 -2.38 28.27
CA ARG A 92 -21.09 -3.68 28.79
C ARG A 92 -22.12 -4.37 27.89
N ASP A 93 -22.90 -3.59 27.15
CA ASP A 93 -23.91 -4.07 26.21
C ASP A 93 -23.34 -4.43 24.82
N GLY A 94 -22.01 -4.31 24.63
CA GLY A 94 -21.32 -4.58 23.37
C GLY A 94 -21.63 -3.62 22.20
N ARG A 95 -22.50 -2.63 22.41
CA ARG A 95 -23.02 -1.76 21.34
C ARG A 95 -22.11 -0.57 21.00
N SER A 96 -21.03 -0.36 21.75
CA SER A 96 -20.05 0.69 21.45
C SER A 96 -19.17 0.32 20.26
N VAL A 97 -18.52 1.33 19.68
CA VAL A 97 -17.48 1.12 18.63
C VAL A 97 -16.38 0.18 19.16
N GLY A 98 -15.93 0.37 20.41
CA GLY A 98 -14.96 -0.52 21.05
C GLY A 98 -15.49 -1.94 21.22
N GLY A 99 -16.79 -2.10 21.52
CA GLY A 99 -17.46 -3.41 21.57
C GLY A 99 -17.42 -4.12 20.22
N ARG A 100 -17.70 -3.40 19.12
CA ARG A 100 -17.62 -3.98 17.78
C ARG A 100 -16.20 -4.40 17.40
N VAL A 101 -15.20 -3.59 17.72
CA VAL A 101 -13.79 -3.95 17.48
C VAL A 101 -13.40 -5.18 18.30
N LEU A 102 -13.81 -5.24 19.56
CA LEU A 102 -13.56 -6.41 20.42
C LEU A 102 -14.21 -7.68 19.84
N ALA A 103 -15.50 -7.60 19.48
CA ALA A 103 -16.20 -8.71 18.84
C ALA A 103 -15.49 -9.17 17.56
N ASN A 104 -15.07 -8.24 16.70
CA ASN A 104 -14.32 -8.57 15.47
C ASN A 104 -12.98 -9.25 15.75
N LEU A 105 -12.27 -8.87 16.80
CA LEU A 105 -11.03 -9.54 17.21
C LEU A 105 -11.28 -10.98 17.70
N VAL A 106 -12.35 -11.19 18.47
CA VAL A 106 -12.74 -12.50 19.00
C VAL A 106 -13.28 -13.40 17.87
N GLU A 107 -14.26 -12.92 17.11
CA GLU A 107 -14.87 -13.64 15.97
C GLU A 107 -13.87 -13.91 14.86
N GLY A 108 -12.97 -12.95 14.57
CA GLY A 108 -11.88 -13.09 13.61
C GLY A 108 -10.83 -14.12 14.03
N GLY A 109 -10.82 -14.54 15.29
CA GLY A 109 -9.88 -15.51 15.83
C GLY A 109 -8.47 -14.98 15.98
N TYR A 110 -8.33 -13.73 16.45
CA TYR A 110 -7.03 -13.12 16.71
C TYR A 110 -6.11 -14.04 17.52
N ARG A 111 -4.86 -14.22 17.11
CA ARG A 111 -3.94 -15.21 17.66
C ARG A 111 -3.13 -14.74 18.85
N GLY A 112 -3.05 -13.43 19.09
CA GLY A 112 -2.32 -12.84 20.21
C GLY A 112 -3.12 -12.77 21.51
N THR A 113 -2.56 -12.10 22.52
CA THR A 113 -3.22 -11.88 23.81
C THR A 113 -4.15 -10.67 23.72
N LEU A 114 -5.39 -10.83 24.20
CA LEU A 114 -6.41 -9.81 24.18
C LEU A 114 -6.77 -9.34 25.59
N HIS A 115 -6.76 -8.04 25.83
CA HIS A 115 -7.11 -7.39 27.08
C HIS A 115 -8.27 -6.43 26.88
N VAL A 116 -9.24 -6.45 27.78
CA VAL A 116 -10.37 -5.52 27.78
C VAL A 116 -10.21 -4.55 28.95
N VAL A 117 -10.06 -3.26 28.65
CA VAL A 117 -9.92 -2.22 29.66
C VAL A 117 -11.28 -1.58 29.92
N HIS A 118 -11.79 -1.78 31.13
CA HIS A 118 -13.06 -1.21 31.61
C HIS A 118 -12.95 -0.82 33.09
N PRO A 119 -13.41 0.37 33.52
CA PRO A 119 -13.24 0.84 34.90
C PRO A 119 -13.93 -0.04 35.94
N GLU A 120 -14.94 -0.79 35.54
CA GLU A 120 -15.65 -1.70 36.41
C GLU A 120 -15.24 -3.15 36.14
N ALA A 121 -15.00 -3.92 37.21
CA ALA A 121 -14.67 -5.33 37.12
C ALA A 121 -15.83 -6.14 36.51
N GLY A 122 -15.49 -7.15 35.70
CA GLY A 122 -16.47 -8.01 35.06
C GLY A 122 -15.90 -8.86 33.96
N THR A 123 -16.79 -9.31 33.08
CA THR A 123 -16.44 -10.08 31.86
C THR A 123 -17.20 -9.48 30.69
N ILE A 124 -16.52 -9.23 29.60
CA ILE A 124 -17.08 -8.75 28.33
C ILE A 124 -16.57 -9.65 27.22
N GLU A 125 -17.43 -10.13 26.32
CA GLU A 125 -17.10 -11.11 25.26
C GLU A 125 -16.32 -12.34 25.80
N GLY A 126 -16.67 -12.79 27.01
CA GLY A 126 -15.99 -13.91 27.66
C GLY A 126 -14.59 -13.60 28.24
N LEU A 127 -14.11 -12.36 28.11
CA LEU A 127 -12.80 -11.93 28.56
C LEU A 127 -12.91 -11.13 29.88
N PRO A 128 -12.03 -11.38 30.88
CA PRO A 128 -12.00 -10.59 32.10
C PRO A 128 -11.54 -9.15 31.79
N THR A 129 -12.19 -8.19 32.46
CA THR A 129 -11.81 -6.78 32.34
C THR A 129 -10.73 -6.41 33.33
N VAL A 130 -9.88 -5.46 32.95
CA VAL A 130 -8.93 -4.79 33.83
C VAL A 130 -9.25 -3.29 33.92
N PRO A 131 -9.06 -2.64 35.10
CA PRO A 131 -9.52 -1.27 35.29
C PRO A 131 -8.77 -0.22 34.50
N SER A 132 -7.53 -0.50 34.09
CA SER A 132 -6.65 0.43 33.38
C SER A 132 -5.59 -0.30 32.56
N ILE A 133 -4.90 0.39 31.65
CA ILE A 133 -3.77 -0.16 30.88
C ILE A 133 -2.64 -0.58 31.84
N SER A 134 -2.35 0.25 32.82
CA SER A 134 -1.28 0.00 33.81
C SER A 134 -1.58 -1.25 34.65
N ALA A 135 -2.85 -1.59 34.87
CA ALA A 135 -3.25 -2.78 35.61
C ALA A 135 -3.03 -4.10 34.87
N ILE A 136 -2.74 -4.06 33.55
CA ILE A 136 -2.40 -5.27 32.76
C ILE A 136 -1.09 -5.89 33.27
N GLY A 137 -0.14 -5.05 33.75
CA GLY A 137 1.13 -5.50 34.32
C GLY A 137 2.09 -6.20 33.36
N LYS A 138 1.80 -6.15 32.05
CA LYS A 138 2.63 -6.70 30.95
C LYS A 138 2.68 -5.70 29.81
N PRO A 139 3.75 -5.71 29.00
CA PRO A 139 3.82 -4.87 27.78
C PRO A 139 2.65 -5.17 26.84
N VAL A 140 2.07 -4.12 26.28
CA VAL A 140 1.01 -4.18 25.27
C VAL A 140 1.55 -3.56 23.98
N ASP A 141 1.44 -4.30 22.88
CA ASP A 141 1.98 -3.82 21.59
C ASP A 141 1.07 -2.78 20.95
N LEU A 142 -0.26 -3.04 20.93
CA LEU A 142 -1.26 -2.18 20.30
C LEU A 142 -2.39 -1.88 21.28
N VAL A 143 -2.74 -0.61 21.45
CA VAL A 143 -3.95 -0.19 22.17
C VAL A 143 -4.95 0.39 21.19
N VAL A 144 -6.15 -0.20 21.15
CA VAL A 144 -7.30 0.32 20.40
C VAL A 144 -8.07 1.25 21.32
N ILE A 145 -8.19 2.52 20.92
CA ILE A 145 -8.84 3.57 21.69
C ILE A 145 -10.17 3.94 21.02
N ALA A 146 -11.27 3.64 21.71
CA ALA A 146 -12.65 3.87 21.26
C ALA A 146 -13.48 4.67 22.30
N VAL A 147 -12.82 5.49 23.12
CA VAL A 147 -13.49 6.38 24.08
C VAL A 147 -13.87 7.72 23.42
N PRO A 148 -14.81 8.50 23.99
CA PRO A 148 -15.10 9.86 23.52
C PRO A 148 -13.84 10.73 23.45
N ALA A 149 -13.73 11.58 22.42
CA ALA A 149 -12.54 12.36 22.11
C ALA A 149 -11.91 13.12 23.31
N PRO A 150 -12.69 13.73 24.23
CA PRO A 150 -12.12 14.41 25.41
C PRO A 150 -11.32 13.49 26.34
N LYS A 151 -11.62 12.19 26.36
CA LYS A 151 -10.94 11.20 27.22
C LYS A 151 -9.72 10.54 26.55
N VAL A 152 -9.51 10.76 25.26
CA VAL A 152 -8.44 10.08 24.50
C VAL A 152 -7.06 10.46 25.04
N LEU A 153 -6.82 11.73 25.35
CA LEU A 153 -5.52 12.19 25.83
C LEU A 153 -5.11 11.55 27.17
N ASP A 154 -6.06 11.33 28.07
CA ASP A 154 -5.80 10.68 29.35
C ASP A 154 -5.38 9.21 29.14
N VAL A 155 -6.07 8.50 28.24
CA VAL A 155 -5.73 7.11 27.88
C VAL A 155 -4.35 7.06 27.20
N VAL A 156 -4.03 8.01 26.33
CA VAL A 156 -2.73 8.06 25.64
C VAL A 156 -1.60 8.35 26.63
N ALA A 157 -1.81 9.22 27.61
CA ALA A 157 -0.83 9.48 28.67
C ALA A 157 -0.54 8.21 29.49
N GLU A 158 -1.59 7.46 29.84
CA GLU A 158 -1.46 6.18 30.52
C GLU A 158 -0.71 5.15 29.68
N CYS A 159 -1.03 5.03 28.38
CA CYS A 159 -0.31 4.16 27.44
C CYS A 159 1.19 4.48 27.42
N GLY A 160 1.55 5.77 27.40
CA GLY A 160 2.94 6.20 27.42
C GLY A 160 3.68 5.75 28.68
N GLY A 161 3.03 5.86 29.85
CA GLY A 161 3.55 5.37 31.13
C GLY A 161 3.70 3.85 31.19
N ALA A 162 2.84 3.11 30.49
CA ALA A 162 2.88 1.65 30.42
C ALA A 162 3.81 1.09 29.32
N GLY A 163 4.48 1.93 28.54
CA GLY A 163 5.42 1.51 27.50
C GLY A 163 4.75 0.92 26.24
N VAL A 164 3.53 1.30 25.95
CA VAL A 164 2.81 0.93 24.72
C VAL A 164 3.54 1.46 23.50
N ARG A 165 3.61 0.68 22.42
CA ARG A 165 4.35 1.04 21.20
C ARG A 165 3.48 1.66 20.13
N ALA A 166 2.20 1.25 20.03
CA ALA A 166 1.32 1.64 18.97
C ALA A 166 -0.11 1.89 19.47
N LEU A 167 -0.76 2.87 18.82
CA LEU A 167 -2.14 3.27 19.12
C LEU A 167 -2.95 3.19 17.83
N LEU A 168 -4.13 2.59 17.90
CA LEU A 168 -5.18 2.70 16.91
C LEU A 168 -6.32 3.52 17.52
N VAL A 169 -6.48 4.76 17.09
CA VAL A 169 -7.51 5.68 17.58
C VAL A 169 -8.68 5.69 16.61
N VAL A 170 -9.75 4.94 16.95
CA VAL A 170 -10.99 4.88 16.16
C VAL A 170 -11.94 6.03 16.52
N SER A 171 -11.74 6.65 17.67
CA SER A 171 -12.52 7.80 18.14
C SER A 171 -12.50 8.95 17.13
N ALA A 172 -13.68 9.50 16.83
CA ALA A 172 -13.88 10.76 16.12
C ALA A 172 -13.98 11.95 17.09
N GLY A 173 -14.03 13.18 16.57
CA GLY A 173 -14.11 14.42 17.37
C GLY A 173 -12.77 15.13 17.46
N PHE A 174 -11.98 15.03 16.41
CA PHE A 174 -10.66 15.68 16.25
C PHE A 174 -10.73 16.77 15.17
N ALA A 175 -9.72 16.92 14.32
CA ALA A 175 -9.64 18.02 13.37
C ALA A 175 -10.85 18.13 12.43
N GLU A 176 -11.55 17.05 12.15
CA GLU A 176 -12.78 17.02 11.37
C GLU A 176 -13.96 17.70 12.08
N SER A 177 -13.87 17.90 13.40
CA SER A 177 -14.91 18.55 14.22
C SER A 177 -14.66 20.06 14.44
N GLY A 178 -13.64 20.63 13.82
CA GLY A 178 -13.34 22.07 13.92
C GLY A 178 -12.11 22.40 14.78
N PRO A 179 -11.93 23.69 15.15
CA PRO A 179 -10.70 24.20 15.76
C PRO A 179 -10.31 23.49 17.08
N GLU A 180 -11.24 23.27 17.98
CA GLU A 180 -10.98 22.56 19.25
C GLU A 180 -10.53 21.12 19.02
N GLY A 181 -11.14 20.46 18.03
CA GLY A 181 -10.74 19.13 17.60
C GLY A 181 -9.34 19.12 17.00
N ALA A 182 -8.97 20.15 16.22
CA ALA A 182 -7.64 20.30 15.64
C ALA A 182 -6.57 20.50 16.73
N GLU A 183 -6.87 21.28 17.77
CA GLU A 183 -6.00 21.45 18.94
C GLU A 183 -5.77 20.12 19.66
N ARG A 184 -6.86 19.38 19.94
CA ARG A 184 -6.81 18.04 20.56
C ARG A 184 -5.98 17.07 19.73
N GLN A 185 -6.10 17.13 18.42
CA GLN A 185 -5.30 16.33 17.50
C GLN A 185 -3.80 16.64 17.58
N ALA A 186 -3.43 17.92 17.67
CA ALA A 186 -2.05 18.35 17.83
C ALA A 186 -1.47 17.86 19.18
N GLN A 187 -2.26 17.94 20.25
CA GLN A 187 -1.88 17.44 21.58
C GLN A 187 -1.69 15.92 21.57
N LEU A 188 -2.60 15.17 20.91
CA LEU A 188 -2.47 13.71 20.73
C LEU A 188 -1.15 13.35 20.07
N LEU A 189 -0.80 14.01 18.96
CA LEU A 189 0.45 13.75 18.25
C LEU A 189 1.69 14.07 19.10
N ALA A 190 1.66 15.23 19.78
CA ALA A 190 2.77 15.64 20.64
C ALA A 190 3.00 14.66 21.80
N LEU A 191 1.91 14.18 22.43
CA LEU A 191 1.95 13.22 23.52
C LEU A 191 2.46 11.85 23.05
N ALA A 192 1.95 11.33 21.95
CA ALA A 192 2.39 10.06 21.37
C ALA A 192 3.90 10.10 21.02
N ARG A 193 4.36 11.18 20.38
CA ARG A 193 5.77 11.37 20.03
C ARG A 193 6.69 11.45 21.25
N ARG A 194 6.24 12.09 22.33
CA ARG A 194 6.99 12.17 23.59
C ARG A 194 7.32 10.79 24.16
N HIS A 195 6.42 9.83 23.96
CA HIS A 195 6.58 8.46 24.45
C HIS A 195 7.03 7.48 23.35
N GLY A 196 7.34 7.95 22.14
CA GLY A 196 7.78 7.09 21.04
C GLY A 196 6.71 6.16 20.48
N MET A 197 5.43 6.46 20.70
CA MET A 197 4.30 5.66 20.21
C MET A 197 3.93 6.05 18.78
N ARG A 198 3.62 5.05 17.95
CA ARG A 198 3.04 5.27 16.62
C ARG A 198 1.51 5.37 16.72
N VAL A 199 0.91 6.17 15.85
CA VAL A 199 -0.54 6.42 15.88
C VAL A 199 -1.16 6.21 14.51
N VAL A 200 -2.15 5.31 14.43
CA VAL A 200 -3.10 5.21 13.31
C VAL A 200 -4.39 5.91 13.68
N GLY A 201 -4.84 6.83 12.85
CA GLY A 201 -6.02 7.66 13.13
C GLY A 201 -5.64 9.10 13.53
N PRO A 202 -6.41 9.78 14.38
CA PRO A 202 -7.74 9.40 14.89
C PRO A 202 -8.80 9.28 13.79
N ASN A 203 -10.03 8.95 14.17
CA ASN A 203 -11.12 8.74 13.22
C ASN A 203 -10.80 7.65 12.17
N SER A 204 -10.07 6.61 12.61
CA SER A 204 -9.70 5.47 11.76
C SER A 204 -10.84 4.45 11.70
N PHE A 205 -11.01 3.82 10.55
CA PHE A 205 -11.87 2.65 10.41
C PHE A 205 -11.25 1.39 11.03
N GLY A 206 -9.92 1.31 11.09
CA GLY A 206 -9.20 0.22 11.71
C GLY A 206 -8.08 -0.38 10.88
N LEU A 207 -7.56 -1.48 11.41
CA LEU A 207 -6.49 -2.30 10.85
C LEU A 207 -6.96 -3.75 10.71
N ILE A 208 -6.61 -4.40 9.60
CA ILE A 208 -6.86 -5.82 9.36
C ILE A 208 -5.57 -6.46 8.86
N ASN A 209 -5.26 -7.65 9.35
CA ASN A 209 -4.26 -8.56 8.81
C ASN A 209 -4.86 -9.96 8.79
N THR A 210 -4.96 -10.54 7.61
CA THR A 210 -5.65 -11.81 7.40
C THR A 210 -4.75 -13.03 7.57
N ARG A 211 -3.46 -12.84 7.80
CA ARG A 211 -2.51 -13.95 7.95
C ARG A 211 -2.94 -14.89 9.05
N GLU A 212 -2.72 -16.17 8.82
CA GLU A 212 -3.20 -17.22 9.72
C GLU A 212 -2.55 -17.18 11.12
N ASP A 213 -1.32 -16.71 11.20
CA ASP A 213 -0.56 -16.55 12.45
C ASP A 213 -1.00 -15.32 13.28
N THR A 214 -1.69 -14.38 12.68
CA THR A 214 -2.10 -13.11 13.31
C THR A 214 -3.62 -12.98 13.40
N ARG A 215 -4.35 -13.07 12.27
CA ARG A 215 -5.80 -12.93 12.15
C ARG A 215 -6.36 -11.69 12.85
N LEU A 216 -5.71 -10.56 12.60
CA LEU A 216 -6.08 -9.27 13.18
C LEU A 216 -7.31 -8.68 12.46
N ASN A 217 -8.40 -8.46 13.18
CA ASN A 217 -9.50 -7.60 12.74
C ASN A 217 -9.78 -6.51 13.79
N ALA A 218 -8.82 -5.59 13.94
CA ALA A 218 -8.98 -4.40 14.79
C ALA A 218 -9.68 -3.29 14.00
N SER A 219 -10.88 -3.57 13.47
CA SER A 219 -11.67 -2.63 12.67
C SER A 219 -13.14 -2.65 13.04
N ILE A 220 -13.91 -1.70 12.49
CA ILE A 220 -15.37 -1.68 12.58
C ILE A 220 -16.04 -2.34 11.36
N ALA A 221 -15.34 -3.21 10.64
CA ALA A 221 -15.89 -3.99 9.55
C ALA A 221 -17.00 -4.94 10.04
N TYR A 222 -17.89 -5.34 9.11
CA TYR A 222 -18.95 -6.30 9.46
C TYR A 222 -18.40 -7.72 9.62
N GLU A 223 -17.38 -8.07 8.84
CA GLU A 223 -16.76 -9.41 8.83
C GLU A 223 -15.28 -9.32 8.44
N MET A 224 -14.54 -10.37 8.74
CA MET A 224 -13.17 -10.54 8.31
C MET A 224 -13.13 -10.76 6.80
N PRO A 225 -12.38 -9.97 6.01
CA PRO A 225 -12.21 -10.24 4.59
C PRO A 225 -11.47 -11.57 4.37
N PRO A 226 -11.67 -12.22 3.21
CA PRO A 226 -10.90 -13.41 2.83
C PRO A 226 -9.40 -13.15 2.89
N ALA A 227 -8.63 -14.16 3.28
CA ALA A 227 -7.17 -14.11 3.19
C ALA A 227 -6.72 -14.12 1.72
N GLY A 228 -5.67 -13.36 1.41
CA GLY A 228 -5.11 -13.26 0.07
C GLY A 228 -3.90 -12.33 0.04
N HIS A 229 -3.59 -11.80 -1.13
CA HIS A 229 -2.30 -11.15 -1.40
C HIS A 229 -2.40 -9.67 -1.80
N LEU A 230 -3.55 -9.02 -1.61
CA LEU A 230 -3.70 -7.60 -1.85
C LEU A 230 -3.52 -6.80 -0.55
N GLY A 231 -2.48 -5.98 -0.47
CA GLY A 231 -2.34 -4.95 0.55
C GLY A 231 -3.20 -3.73 0.19
N LEU A 232 -4.04 -3.26 1.10
CA LEU A 232 -5.02 -2.22 0.81
C LEU A 232 -4.95 -1.07 1.81
N PHE A 233 -4.81 0.16 1.30
CA PHE A 233 -4.80 1.36 2.11
C PHE A 233 -5.89 2.34 1.70
N ALA A 234 -6.64 2.84 2.68
CA ALA A 234 -7.65 3.88 2.49
C ALA A 234 -7.41 5.07 3.41
N GLN A 235 -7.42 6.28 2.86
CA GLN A 235 -7.37 7.49 3.69
C GLN A 235 -8.72 7.79 4.35
N SER A 236 -9.82 7.49 3.65
CA SER A 236 -11.17 7.75 4.16
C SER A 236 -11.68 6.57 4.99
N GLY A 237 -12.07 6.82 6.24
CA GLY A 237 -12.69 5.81 7.10
C GLY A 237 -14.04 5.34 6.56
N ALA A 238 -14.90 6.24 6.14
CA ALA A 238 -16.24 5.91 5.61
C ALA A 238 -16.17 5.06 4.32
N LEU A 239 -15.20 5.33 3.45
CA LEU A 239 -14.99 4.56 2.23
C LEU A 239 -14.35 3.19 2.50
N GLY A 240 -13.68 3.01 3.64
CA GLY A 240 -13.10 1.72 4.04
C GLY A 240 -14.12 0.59 4.00
N ILE A 241 -15.35 0.83 4.47
CA ILE A 241 -16.45 -0.15 4.43
C ILE A 241 -16.79 -0.54 2.98
N ALA A 242 -16.98 0.44 2.11
CA ALA A 242 -17.35 0.21 0.71
C ALA A 242 -16.23 -0.50 -0.06
N VAL A 243 -14.98 -0.14 0.24
CA VAL A 243 -13.78 -0.73 -0.36
C VAL A 243 -13.64 -2.20 0.06
N LEU A 244 -13.75 -2.51 1.36
CA LEU A 244 -13.70 -3.89 1.86
C LEU A 244 -14.86 -4.73 1.31
N ALA A 245 -16.08 -4.21 1.33
CA ALA A 245 -17.24 -4.90 0.77
C ALA A 245 -17.10 -5.15 -0.76
N SER A 246 -16.44 -4.25 -1.49
CA SER A 246 -16.18 -4.44 -2.92
C SER A 246 -15.14 -5.52 -3.18
N ALA A 247 -14.08 -5.62 -2.37
CA ALA A 247 -13.12 -6.70 -2.43
C ALA A 247 -13.78 -8.06 -2.13
N GLY A 248 -14.57 -8.14 -1.05
CA GLY A 248 -15.29 -9.35 -0.64
C GLY A 248 -16.26 -9.86 -1.73
N ARG A 249 -17.08 -8.98 -2.33
CA ARG A 249 -17.99 -9.38 -3.43
C ARG A 249 -17.27 -9.94 -4.64
N ARG A 250 -16.03 -9.57 -4.87
CA ARG A 250 -15.18 -10.08 -5.96
C ARG A 250 -14.39 -11.34 -5.58
N GLY A 251 -14.55 -11.85 -4.37
CA GLY A 251 -13.72 -12.94 -3.85
C GLY A 251 -12.24 -12.59 -3.74
N LEU A 252 -11.89 -11.32 -3.83
CA LEU A 252 -10.49 -10.87 -3.78
C LEU A 252 -10.02 -10.79 -2.33
N GLY A 253 -9.12 -11.69 -1.97
CA GLY A 253 -8.52 -11.76 -0.64
C GLY A 253 -7.48 -10.66 -0.40
N LEU A 254 -7.37 -10.26 0.86
CA LEU A 254 -6.41 -9.25 1.31
C LEU A 254 -5.28 -9.90 2.10
N SER A 255 -4.07 -9.34 2.04
CA SER A 255 -3.03 -9.58 3.05
C SER A 255 -3.26 -8.68 4.26
N ASP A 256 -3.36 -7.39 3.99
CA ASP A 256 -3.54 -6.36 5.01
C ASP A 256 -4.52 -5.28 4.53
N PHE A 257 -5.19 -4.65 5.50
CA PHE A 257 -5.92 -3.40 5.28
C PHE A 257 -5.60 -2.39 6.38
N ALA A 258 -5.38 -1.14 5.99
CA ALA A 258 -5.21 -0.04 6.92
C ALA A 258 -6.01 1.19 6.50
N SER A 259 -6.77 1.75 7.46
CA SER A 259 -7.43 3.04 7.31
C SER A 259 -6.72 4.11 8.13
N ALA A 260 -6.21 5.15 7.47
CA ALA A 260 -5.43 6.18 8.16
C ALA A 260 -6.26 7.18 8.97
N GLY A 261 -7.57 7.29 8.74
CA GLY A 261 -8.38 8.35 9.36
C GLY A 261 -7.79 9.74 9.09
N ASN A 262 -7.64 10.55 10.14
CA ASN A 262 -7.06 11.90 10.02
C ASN A 262 -5.55 11.91 9.74
N ARG A 263 -4.89 10.77 9.78
CA ARG A 263 -3.49 10.58 9.36
C ARG A 263 -2.50 11.52 10.05
N ILE A 264 -2.48 11.52 11.38
CA ILE A 264 -1.60 12.43 12.13
C ILE A 264 -0.14 11.96 12.20
N ASP A 265 0.10 10.63 12.12
CA ASP A 265 1.43 10.02 12.17
C ASP A 265 1.59 8.98 11.06
N VAL A 266 0.98 7.79 11.18
CA VAL A 266 1.08 6.73 10.17
C VAL A 266 0.33 7.12 8.90
N SER A 267 1.01 6.97 7.77
CA SER A 267 0.54 7.38 6.44
C SER A 267 0.68 6.27 5.41
N GLY A 268 0.15 6.48 4.20
CA GLY A 268 0.36 5.55 3.09
C GLY A 268 1.83 5.32 2.74
N ASN A 269 2.70 6.32 2.97
CA ASN A 269 4.13 6.16 2.72
C ASN A 269 4.78 5.14 3.67
N ASP A 270 4.30 5.03 4.90
CA ASP A 270 4.81 4.08 5.89
C ASP A 270 4.36 2.66 5.51
N LEU A 271 3.10 2.50 5.11
CA LEU A 271 2.56 1.23 4.61
C LEU A 271 3.28 0.79 3.31
N LEU A 272 3.52 1.71 2.37
CA LEU A 272 4.28 1.39 1.15
C LEU A 272 5.68 0.86 1.48
N GLN A 273 6.37 1.43 2.47
CA GLN A 273 7.68 0.94 2.91
C GLN A 273 7.60 -0.45 3.55
N TYR A 274 6.55 -0.73 4.31
CA TYR A 274 6.30 -2.05 4.87
C TYR A 274 6.09 -3.10 3.77
N TRP A 275 5.25 -2.81 2.78
CA TRP A 275 4.94 -3.75 1.69
C TRP A 275 6.09 -4.00 0.71
N ILE A 276 7.15 -3.18 0.72
CA ILE A 276 8.34 -3.44 -0.12
C ILE A 276 8.94 -4.82 0.17
N ASP A 277 9.06 -5.16 1.45
CA ASP A 277 9.73 -6.39 1.92
C ASP A 277 8.74 -7.41 2.51
N ASP A 278 7.44 -7.22 2.29
CA ASP A 278 6.41 -8.14 2.75
C ASP A 278 6.06 -9.16 1.66
N ASP A 279 6.48 -10.41 1.83
CA ASP A 279 6.34 -11.45 0.81
C ASP A 279 4.89 -11.93 0.61
N ASP A 280 4.03 -11.76 1.62
CA ASP A 280 2.62 -12.16 1.51
C ASP A 280 1.78 -11.19 0.66
N THR A 281 2.26 -9.94 0.48
CA THR A 281 1.59 -8.95 -0.36
C THR A 281 2.16 -8.97 -1.78
N HIS A 282 1.36 -9.34 -2.77
CA HIS A 282 1.75 -9.40 -4.19
C HIS A 282 1.42 -8.14 -4.96
N ALA A 283 0.40 -7.41 -4.56
CA ALA A 283 0.04 -6.12 -5.14
C ALA A 283 -0.51 -5.17 -4.06
N VAL A 284 -0.48 -3.88 -4.34
CA VAL A 284 -0.95 -2.84 -3.40
C VAL A 284 -2.00 -1.96 -4.05
N GLY A 285 -3.14 -1.81 -3.37
CA GLY A 285 -4.21 -0.89 -3.72
C GLY A 285 -4.22 0.33 -2.78
N LEU A 286 -4.25 1.53 -3.35
CA LEU A 286 -4.30 2.77 -2.58
C LEU A 286 -5.51 3.62 -2.97
N TYR A 287 -6.34 3.95 -1.99
CA TYR A 287 -7.32 5.01 -2.10
C TYR A 287 -6.79 6.27 -1.44
N LEU A 288 -6.45 7.29 -2.23
CA LEU A 288 -5.78 8.49 -1.77
C LEU A 288 -6.64 9.74 -1.99
N GLU A 289 -6.71 10.60 -0.97
CA GLU A 289 -7.19 11.97 -1.05
C GLU A 289 -6.02 12.94 -1.28
N SER A 290 -4.86 12.61 -0.75
CA SER A 290 -3.61 13.33 -0.98
C SER A 290 -2.40 12.40 -0.80
N VAL A 291 -1.30 12.73 -1.49
CA VAL A 291 -0.05 11.96 -1.40
C VAL A 291 0.89 12.45 -0.27
N GLY A 292 0.51 13.52 0.43
CA GLY A 292 1.39 14.14 1.42
C GLY A 292 2.63 14.79 0.77
N ASN A 293 3.82 14.35 1.13
CA ASN A 293 5.06 14.81 0.49
C ASN A 293 5.27 14.09 -0.86
N PRO A 294 5.13 14.78 -2.02
CA PRO A 294 5.22 14.14 -3.33
C PRO A 294 6.60 13.52 -3.61
N ARG A 295 7.69 14.12 -3.14
CA ARG A 295 9.05 13.59 -3.32
C ARG A 295 9.23 12.27 -2.57
N LYS A 296 8.80 12.23 -1.30
CA LYS A 296 8.85 10.99 -0.48
C LYS A 296 7.96 9.91 -1.11
N PHE A 297 6.74 10.26 -1.48
CA PHE A 297 5.81 9.34 -2.13
C PHE A 297 6.38 8.77 -3.44
N THR A 298 6.85 9.63 -4.35
CA THR A 298 7.39 9.21 -5.66
C THR A 298 8.55 8.21 -5.50
N ARG A 299 9.46 8.50 -4.58
CA ARG A 299 10.62 7.64 -4.31
C ARG A 299 10.20 6.27 -3.79
N ILE A 300 9.34 6.24 -2.76
CA ILE A 300 8.90 4.99 -2.12
C ILE A 300 8.00 4.19 -3.07
N ALA A 301 7.03 4.85 -3.71
CA ALA A 301 6.13 4.21 -4.66
C ALA A 301 6.88 3.60 -5.84
N ARG A 302 7.92 4.29 -6.37
CA ARG A 302 8.78 3.75 -7.42
C ARG A 302 9.56 2.52 -6.94
N GLN A 303 10.11 2.55 -5.72
CA GLN A 303 10.83 1.43 -5.15
C GLN A 303 9.93 0.19 -4.99
N LEU A 304 8.70 0.40 -4.51
CA LEU A 304 7.70 -0.66 -4.41
C LEU A 304 7.26 -1.14 -5.81
N ALA A 305 6.94 -0.21 -6.73
CA ALA A 305 6.49 -0.54 -8.08
C ALA A 305 7.53 -1.33 -8.91
N LEU A 306 8.81 -1.25 -8.56
CA LEU A 306 9.84 -2.11 -9.15
C LEU A 306 9.72 -3.57 -8.73
N ARG A 307 9.09 -3.85 -7.61
CA ARG A 307 8.92 -5.19 -7.05
C ARG A 307 7.50 -5.72 -7.24
N LYS A 308 6.49 -4.88 -7.01
CA LYS A 308 5.07 -5.26 -6.94
C LYS A 308 4.19 -4.20 -7.60
N PRO A 309 3.09 -4.57 -8.28
CA PRO A 309 2.14 -3.62 -8.82
C PRO A 309 1.54 -2.73 -7.72
N VAL A 310 1.47 -1.42 -7.99
CA VAL A 310 0.83 -0.44 -7.12
C VAL A 310 -0.29 0.23 -7.90
N VAL A 311 -1.53 0.04 -7.47
CA VAL A 311 -2.73 0.59 -8.12
C VAL A 311 -3.29 1.73 -7.27
N VAL A 312 -3.49 2.90 -7.86
CA VAL A 312 -3.93 4.10 -7.15
C VAL A 312 -5.22 4.66 -7.72
N VAL A 313 -6.19 4.86 -6.84
CA VAL A 313 -7.32 5.77 -7.06
C VAL A 313 -7.07 7.04 -6.26
N LYS A 314 -7.13 8.19 -6.93
CA LYS A 314 -7.11 9.47 -6.24
C LYS A 314 -8.47 10.16 -6.41
N SER A 315 -9.11 10.48 -5.28
CA SER A 315 -10.29 11.34 -5.28
C SER A 315 -9.82 12.76 -5.55
N GLU A 316 -10.23 13.39 -6.64
CA GLU A 316 -9.82 14.78 -6.90
C GLU A 316 -10.37 15.39 -8.20
N VAL A 317 -11.61 15.18 -8.48
CA VAL A 317 -12.20 15.87 -9.64
C VAL A 317 -12.95 17.14 -9.23
N SER A 318 -13.15 17.37 -7.92
CA SER A 318 -13.93 18.52 -7.45
C SER A 318 -13.46 19.03 -6.09
N ALA A 319 -13.74 20.31 -5.80
CA ALA A 319 -13.55 20.94 -4.49
C ALA A 319 -14.32 20.25 -3.35
N PHE A 320 -15.21 19.31 -3.65
CA PHE A 320 -16.00 18.53 -2.68
C PHE A 320 -15.20 17.39 -2.01
N GLY A 321 -14.05 16.99 -2.54
CA GLY A 321 -13.23 15.91 -2.00
C GLY A 321 -12.29 16.28 -0.85
N ARG A 322 -12.51 17.45 -0.21
CA ARG A 322 -11.70 17.86 0.95
C ARG A 322 -12.39 17.49 2.24
N PRO A 323 -11.88 16.53 3.01
CA PRO A 323 -12.41 16.30 4.34
C PRO A 323 -12.21 17.55 5.21
N PRO A 324 -13.24 17.99 5.95
CA PRO A 324 -13.10 19.08 6.90
C PRO A 324 -11.94 18.79 7.88
N GLY A 325 -11.09 19.79 8.13
CA GLY A 325 -10.01 19.66 9.11
C GLY A 325 -8.69 19.08 8.59
N HIS A 326 -8.63 18.55 7.38
CA HIS A 326 -7.35 18.21 6.77
C HIS A 326 -6.60 19.46 6.31
N ARG A 327 -5.70 19.98 7.15
CA ARG A 327 -4.65 20.90 6.74
C ARG A 327 -3.53 20.16 6.02
N VAL A 328 -3.87 19.47 4.96
CA VAL A 328 -2.86 18.99 4.02
C VAL A 328 -2.38 20.23 3.28
N ARG A 329 -1.07 20.50 3.29
CA ARG A 329 -0.49 21.47 2.37
C ARG A 329 -0.97 21.12 0.98
N GLU A 330 -1.78 22.00 0.41
CA GLU A 330 -2.25 21.84 -0.97
C GLU A 330 -1.01 21.80 -1.84
N THR A 331 -0.74 20.67 -2.44
CA THR A 331 0.16 20.66 -3.57
C THR A 331 -0.62 21.33 -4.69
N ARG A 332 -0.28 22.58 -5.01
CA ARG A 332 -0.78 23.29 -6.19
C ARG A 332 -0.31 22.65 -7.51
N THR A 333 0.09 21.38 -7.45
CA THR A 333 0.59 20.63 -8.58
C THR A 333 -0.55 20.43 -9.59
N PRO A 334 -0.39 20.91 -10.82
CA PRO A 334 -1.39 20.73 -11.85
C PRO A 334 -1.75 19.25 -12.02
N PRO A 335 -3.02 18.90 -12.31
CA PRO A 335 -3.45 17.50 -12.46
C PRO A 335 -2.63 16.71 -13.50
N ARG A 336 -2.09 17.40 -14.51
CA ARG A 336 -1.20 16.80 -15.52
C ARG A 336 0.14 16.40 -14.90
N ALA A 337 0.77 17.28 -14.13
CA ALA A 337 2.05 17.01 -13.48
C ALA A 337 1.92 15.88 -12.47
N PHE A 338 0.80 15.81 -11.73
CA PHE A 338 0.50 14.72 -10.83
C PHE A 338 0.37 13.37 -11.57
N ARG A 339 -0.34 13.34 -12.71
CA ARG A 339 -0.44 12.13 -13.54
C ARG A 339 0.92 11.64 -14.00
N GLU A 340 1.76 12.57 -14.49
CA GLU A 340 3.11 12.23 -14.96
C GLU A 340 4.00 11.74 -13.81
N MET A 341 3.88 12.32 -12.63
CA MET A 341 4.58 11.84 -11.44
C MET A 341 4.24 10.38 -11.11
N LEU A 342 2.96 10.00 -11.11
CA LEU A 342 2.53 8.63 -10.89
C LEU A 342 3.05 7.70 -11.99
N ARG A 343 2.92 8.12 -13.27
CA ARG A 343 3.42 7.34 -14.42
C ARG A 343 4.92 7.09 -14.34
N GLN A 344 5.71 8.10 -13.99
CA GLN A 344 7.17 7.97 -13.83
C GLN A 344 7.54 7.08 -12.65
N SER A 345 6.69 7.02 -11.62
CA SER A 345 6.89 6.14 -10.46
C SER A 345 6.47 4.69 -10.73
N GLY A 346 5.89 4.38 -11.90
CA GLY A 346 5.37 3.05 -12.22
C GLY A 346 4.07 2.69 -11.53
N VAL A 347 3.39 3.67 -10.98
CA VAL A 347 2.10 3.49 -10.31
C VAL A 347 0.99 3.42 -11.34
N ILE A 348 0.18 2.39 -11.27
CA ILE A 348 -1.02 2.21 -12.11
C ILE A 348 -2.12 3.11 -11.58
N ARG A 349 -2.35 4.24 -12.28
CA ARG A 349 -3.45 5.14 -11.93
C ARG A 349 -4.74 4.69 -12.61
N VAL A 350 -5.80 4.59 -11.82
CA VAL A 350 -7.16 4.27 -12.29
C VAL A 350 -8.17 5.35 -11.90
N GLY A 351 -9.33 5.38 -12.56
CA GLY A 351 -10.31 6.45 -12.43
C GLY A 351 -11.25 6.31 -11.23
N ASN A 352 -11.48 5.10 -10.74
CA ASN A 352 -12.41 4.82 -9.64
C ASN A 352 -12.06 3.50 -8.93
N VAL A 353 -12.77 3.20 -7.84
CA VAL A 353 -12.55 2.03 -6.99
C VAL A 353 -12.84 0.71 -7.73
N HIS A 354 -13.83 0.68 -8.64
CA HIS A 354 -14.09 -0.53 -9.44
C HIS A 354 -12.88 -0.88 -10.29
N GLN A 355 -12.32 0.09 -10.99
CA GLN A 355 -11.11 -0.11 -11.79
C GLN A 355 -9.87 -0.48 -10.96
N LEU A 356 -9.78 -0.02 -9.69
CA LEU A 356 -8.72 -0.47 -8.80
C LEU A 356 -8.81 -1.98 -8.59
N PHE A 357 -9.99 -2.49 -8.30
CA PHE A 357 -10.19 -3.91 -8.09
C PHE A 357 -10.12 -4.72 -9.39
N ASP A 358 -10.53 -4.16 -10.53
CA ASP A 358 -10.38 -4.80 -11.84
C ASP A 358 -8.90 -5.08 -12.15
N VAL A 359 -8.02 -4.11 -11.89
CA VAL A 359 -6.58 -4.30 -12.06
C VAL A 359 -6.00 -5.21 -10.97
N ALA A 360 -6.39 -5.00 -9.70
CA ALA A 360 -5.85 -5.75 -8.58
C ALA A 360 -6.11 -7.27 -8.71
N GLN A 361 -7.34 -7.67 -9.09
CA GLN A 361 -7.66 -9.09 -9.26
C GLN A 361 -6.85 -9.77 -10.36
N LEU A 362 -6.43 -9.02 -11.40
CA LEU A 362 -5.53 -9.54 -12.43
C LEU A 362 -4.10 -9.69 -11.89
N VAL A 363 -3.51 -8.60 -11.41
CA VAL A 363 -2.08 -8.57 -11.08
C VAL A 363 -1.72 -9.35 -9.80
N VAL A 364 -2.70 -9.71 -8.98
CA VAL A 364 -2.53 -10.61 -7.83
C VAL A 364 -2.51 -12.08 -8.26
N ASN A 365 -3.32 -12.45 -9.27
CA ASN A 365 -3.62 -13.85 -9.58
C ASN A 365 -2.99 -14.36 -10.88
N GLN A 366 -2.47 -13.45 -11.73
CA GLN A 366 -1.94 -13.79 -13.05
C GLN A 366 -0.53 -13.23 -13.26
N PRO A 367 0.29 -13.87 -14.11
CA PRO A 367 1.58 -13.31 -14.51
C PRO A 367 1.39 -12.00 -15.25
N LEU A 368 2.42 -11.15 -15.26
CA LEU A 368 2.39 -9.92 -16.03
C LEU A 368 2.56 -10.21 -17.54
N PRO A 369 1.86 -9.46 -18.41
CA PRO A 369 2.02 -9.58 -19.85
C PRO A 369 3.47 -9.28 -20.30
N LYS A 370 3.99 -10.03 -21.25
CA LYS A 370 5.32 -9.80 -21.84
C LYS A 370 5.32 -8.75 -22.96
N GLY A 371 4.13 -8.40 -23.46
CA GLY A 371 3.93 -7.42 -24.53
C GLY A 371 2.46 -7.11 -24.75
N ARG A 372 2.16 -6.47 -25.88
CA ARG A 372 0.82 -5.94 -26.22
C ARG A 372 -0.03 -6.87 -27.08
N ARG A 373 0.53 -8.00 -27.55
CA ARG A 373 -0.12 -8.90 -28.49
C ARG A 373 -1.13 -9.78 -27.76
N VAL A 374 -2.38 -9.71 -28.16
CA VAL A 374 -3.47 -10.46 -27.53
C VAL A 374 -4.15 -11.43 -28.49
N ALA A 375 -4.53 -12.59 -27.97
CA ALA A 375 -5.48 -13.46 -28.61
C ALA A 375 -6.87 -13.26 -28.01
N VAL A 376 -7.90 -13.30 -28.84
CA VAL A 376 -9.30 -13.25 -28.42
C VAL A 376 -9.98 -14.55 -28.81
N VAL A 377 -10.53 -15.27 -27.81
CA VAL A 377 -11.30 -16.51 -27.96
C VAL A 377 -12.67 -16.29 -27.35
N ALA A 378 -13.73 -16.49 -28.12
CA ALA A 378 -15.11 -16.28 -27.67
C ALA A 378 -16.06 -17.31 -28.27
N ASN A 379 -17.17 -17.64 -27.58
CA ASN A 379 -18.25 -18.45 -28.14
C ASN A 379 -19.40 -17.62 -28.70
N SER A 380 -19.13 -16.34 -28.99
CA SER A 380 -20.07 -15.40 -29.61
C SER A 380 -19.30 -14.38 -30.42
N ASP A 381 -19.70 -14.19 -31.70
CA ASP A 381 -19.11 -13.16 -32.58
C ASP A 381 -19.22 -11.77 -31.99
N ALA A 382 -20.35 -11.45 -31.35
CA ALA A 382 -20.58 -10.14 -30.72
C ALA A 382 -19.62 -9.89 -29.56
N LEU A 383 -19.39 -10.89 -28.69
CA LEU A 383 -18.41 -10.78 -27.61
C LEU A 383 -16.99 -10.69 -28.14
N GLY A 384 -16.66 -11.49 -29.14
CA GLY A 384 -15.35 -11.43 -29.79
C GLY A 384 -15.06 -10.07 -30.40
N ALA A 385 -16.02 -9.49 -31.11
CA ALA A 385 -15.93 -8.14 -31.66
C ALA A 385 -15.73 -7.09 -30.55
N LEU A 386 -16.52 -7.16 -29.47
CA LEU A 386 -16.43 -6.23 -28.33
C LEU A 386 -15.06 -6.32 -27.64
N CYS A 387 -14.51 -7.53 -27.46
CA CYS A 387 -13.14 -7.73 -26.96
C CYS A 387 -12.09 -7.09 -27.88
N GLY A 388 -12.25 -7.27 -29.20
CA GLY A 388 -11.34 -6.72 -30.21
C GLY A 388 -11.38 -5.19 -30.22
N ASP A 389 -12.55 -4.59 -30.23
CA ASP A 389 -12.74 -3.12 -30.18
C ASP A 389 -12.16 -2.53 -28.88
N ALA A 390 -12.38 -3.18 -27.76
CA ALA A 390 -11.80 -2.79 -26.49
C ALA A 390 -10.27 -2.87 -26.54
N ALA A 391 -9.69 -3.95 -27.08
CA ALA A 391 -8.25 -4.13 -27.20
C ALA A 391 -7.61 -2.99 -28.01
N LEU A 392 -8.18 -2.67 -29.17
CA LEU A 392 -7.71 -1.56 -30.01
C LEU A 392 -7.82 -0.20 -29.29
N SER A 393 -8.92 0.04 -28.58
CA SER A 393 -9.15 1.28 -27.82
C SER A 393 -8.10 1.49 -26.74
N TRP A 394 -7.61 0.40 -26.13
CA TRP A 394 -6.57 0.41 -25.10
C TRP A 394 -5.16 0.17 -25.64
N LYS A 395 -4.98 0.19 -26.98
CA LYS A 395 -3.68 0.03 -27.67
C LYS A 395 -3.04 -1.34 -27.41
N LEU A 396 -3.85 -2.38 -27.33
CA LEU A 396 -3.41 -3.75 -27.43
C LEU A 396 -3.57 -4.22 -28.88
N ASP A 397 -2.66 -5.08 -29.34
CA ASP A 397 -2.61 -5.57 -30.71
C ASP A 397 -3.27 -6.94 -30.79
N VAL A 398 -4.43 -7.05 -31.41
CA VAL A 398 -5.08 -8.34 -31.63
C VAL A 398 -4.36 -9.08 -32.76
N THR A 399 -3.48 -10.00 -32.39
CA THR A 399 -2.66 -10.78 -33.33
C THR A 399 -3.27 -12.12 -33.68
N ARG A 400 -4.24 -12.60 -32.86
CA ARG A 400 -4.98 -13.83 -33.12
C ARG A 400 -6.47 -13.67 -32.78
N GLY A 401 -7.31 -13.88 -33.73
CA GLY A 401 -8.77 -13.80 -33.58
C GLY A 401 -9.37 -12.43 -33.92
N PRO A 402 -10.61 -12.14 -33.47
CA PRO A 402 -11.45 -13.01 -32.61
C PRO A 402 -11.71 -14.39 -33.20
N VAL A 403 -11.36 -15.44 -32.43
CA VAL A 403 -11.71 -16.83 -32.79
C VAL A 403 -13.10 -17.10 -32.19
N ALA A 404 -14.09 -17.21 -33.05
CA ALA A 404 -15.44 -17.58 -32.64
C ALA A 404 -15.55 -19.11 -32.61
N VAL A 405 -15.68 -19.66 -31.41
CA VAL A 405 -16.10 -21.06 -31.22
C VAL A 405 -17.63 -21.09 -31.26
N ALA A 406 -18.23 -22.08 -31.91
CA ALA A 406 -19.68 -22.15 -32.00
C ALA A 406 -20.35 -22.13 -30.60
N ALA A 407 -21.51 -21.50 -30.49
CA ALA A 407 -22.20 -21.35 -29.20
C ALA A 407 -22.61 -22.70 -28.58
N ASP A 408 -22.80 -23.75 -29.40
CA ASP A 408 -23.10 -25.13 -29.04
C ASP A 408 -21.86 -26.04 -29.08
N ALA A 409 -20.67 -25.45 -29.26
CA ALA A 409 -19.42 -26.23 -29.31
C ALA A 409 -19.18 -26.98 -28.01
N SER A 410 -18.53 -28.13 -28.15
CA SER A 410 -18.09 -28.94 -27.01
C SER A 410 -17.02 -28.16 -26.19
N GLU A 411 -16.86 -28.55 -24.92
CA GLU A 411 -15.77 -28.10 -24.07
C GLU A 411 -14.40 -28.28 -24.74
N ASP A 412 -14.21 -29.43 -25.46
CA ASP A 412 -12.96 -29.74 -26.15
C ASP A 412 -12.64 -28.71 -27.26
N ALA A 413 -13.65 -28.29 -28.04
CA ALA A 413 -13.43 -27.28 -29.07
C ALA A 413 -13.00 -25.91 -28.48
N PHE A 414 -13.54 -25.55 -27.33
CA PHE A 414 -13.11 -24.31 -26.64
C PHE A 414 -11.69 -24.49 -26.06
N ARG A 415 -11.38 -25.65 -25.50
CA ARG A 415 -10.03 -26.02 -25.02
C ARG A 415 -9.02 -25.94 -26.14
N ASP A 416 -9.27 -26.53 -27.30
CA ASP A 416 -8.35 -26.52 -28.45
C ASP A 416 -8.08 -25.10 -28.93
N ALA A 417 -9.10 -24.23 -28.97
CA ALA A 417 -8.94 -22.84 -29.33
C ALA A 417 -8.08 -22.07 -28.31
N LEU A 418 -8.25 -22.34 -27.00
CA LEU A 418 -7.44 -21.75 -25.94
C LEU A 418 -5.99 -22.22 -26.02
N VAL A 419 -5.76 -23.53 -26.14
CA VAL A 419 -4.41 -24.10 -26.27
C VAL A 419 -3.68 -23.46 -27.46
N ALA A 420 -4.33 -23.39 -28.63
CA ALA A 420 -3.76 -22.76 -29.79
C ALA A 420 -3.46 -21.25 -29.60
N ALA A 421 -4.22 -20.54 -28.77
CA ALA A 421 -3.95 -19.14 -28.42
C ALA A 421 -2.77 -19.03 -27.45
N PHE A 422 -2.65 -19.90 -26.46
CA PHE A 422 -1.55 -19.88 -25.52
C PHE A 422 -0.21 -20.35 -26.11
N GLU A 423 -0.25 -21.30 -27.05
CA GLU A 423 0.97 -21.81 -27.72
C GLU A 423 1.53 -20.85 -28.78
N ASP A 424 0.72 -19.93 -29.31
CA ASP A 424 1.15 -18.99 -30.33
C ASP A 424 2.22 -18.02 -29.78
N GLU A 425 3.43 -18.07 -30.33
CA GLU A 425 4.56 -17.20 -29.96
C GLU A 425 4.30 -15.70 -30.23
N ASN A 426 3.32 -15.39 -31.08
CA ASN A 426 2.90 -14.02 -31.37
C ASN A 426 1.82 -13.50 -30.42
N VAL A 427 1.54 -14.21 -29.32
CA VAL A 427 0.56 -13.84 -28.32
C VAL A 427 1.23 -13.68 -26.97
N ASP A 428 1.00 -12.55 -26.31
CA ASP A 428 1.51 -12.23 -24.98
C ASP A 428 0.47 -12.41 -23.88
N SER A 429 -0.83 -12.41 -24.23
CA SER A 429 -1.95 -12.58 -23.31
C SER A 429 -3.23 -13.07 -24.02
N VAL A 430 -4.15 -13.67 -23.27
CA VAL A 430 -5.39 -14.22 -23.81
C VAL A 430 -6.61 -13.54 -23.17
N VAL A 431 -7.59 -13.19 -24.01
CA VAL A 431 -8.91 -12.73 -23.59
C VAL A 431 -9.91 -13.83 -23.97
N ALA A 432 -10.48 -14.49 -22.96
CA ALA A 432 -11.45 -15.57 -23.14
C ALA A 432 -12.83 -15.11 -22.72
N SER A 433 -13.81 -15.10 -23.63
CA SER A 433 -15.17 -14.67 -23.33
C SER A 433 -16.16 -15.79 -23.62
N PHE A 434 -17.01 -16.11 -22.63
CA PHE A 434 -17.93 -17.21 -22.72
C PHE A 434 -19.31 -16.89 -22.18
N ILE A 435 -20.33 -17.14 -23.00
CA ILE A 435 -21.74 -17.11 -22.61
C ILE A 435 -22.21 -18.58 -22.47
N PRO A 436 -22.55 -19.06 -21.26
CA PRO A 436 -23.06 -20.41 -21.09
C PRO A 436 -24.34 -20.62 -21.89
N PRO A 437 -24.42 -21.64 -22.76
CA PRO A 437 -25.67 -22.04 -23.39
C PRO A 437 -26.67 -22.48 -22.32
N LEU A 438 -27.96 -22.31 -22.58
CA LEU A 438 -29.04 -22.68 -21.66
C LEU A 438 -29.04 -24.18 -21.25
N ILE A 439 -28.33 -25.01 -21.98
CA ILE A 439 -28.38 -26.49 -21.85
C ILE A 439 -27.08 -27.08 -21.26
N THR A 440 -25.94 -26.39 -21.36
CA THR A 440 -24.63 -26.86 -20.86
C THR A 440 -24.15 -26.07 -19.68
N GLY A 441 -23.69 -26.76 -18.63
CA GLY A 441 -23.15 -26.09 -17.44
C GLY A 441 -21.88 -25.32 -17.76
N GLY A 442 -21.90 -24.01 -17.61
CA GLY A 442 -20.72 -23.14 -17.83
C GLY A 442 -19.53 -23.44 -16.94
N ARG A 443 -19.71 -24.14 -15.83
CA ARG A 443 -18.63 -24.46 -14.86
C ARG A 443 -17.54 -25.36 -15.45
N ASP A 444 -17.86 -26.31 -16.32
CA ASP A 444 -16.85 -27.18 -16.89
C ASP A 444 -15.94 -26.44 -17.85
N VAL A 445 -16.51 -25.51 -18.65
CA VAL A 445 -15.73 -24.62 -19.50
C VAL A 445 -14.90 -23.62 -18.65
N ALA A 446 -15.43 -23.12 -17.54
CA ALA A 446 -14.66 -22.26 -16.63
C ALA A 446 -13.43 -22.98 -16.07
N ARG A 447 -13.59 -24.22 -15.63
CA ARG A 447 -12.48 -25.08 -15.16
C ARG A 447 -11.47 -25.37 -16.27
N THR A 448 -11.94 -25.54 -17.49
CA THR A 448 -11.09 -25.74 -18.68
C THR A 448 -10.27 -24.47 -18.96
N VAL A 449 -10.88 -23.28 -18.91
CA VAL A 449 -10.16 -21.99 -19.04
C VAL A 449 -9.06 -21.88 -17.96
N ALA A 450 -9.39 -22.18 -16.72
CA ALA A 450 -8.42 -22.15 -15.61
C ALA A 450 -7.30 -23.18 -15.82
N ALA A 451 -7.63 -24.42 -16.12
CA ALA A 451 -6.68 -25.51 -16.29
C ALA A 451 -5.71 -25.27 -17.44
N VAL A 452 -6.19 -24.77 -18.58
CA VAL A 452 -5.33 -24.43 -19.72
C VAL A 452 -4.46 -23.22 -19.39
N SER A 453 -5.05 -22.13 -18.89
CA SER A 453 -4.30 -20.91 -18.55
C SER A 453 -3.17 -21.17 -17.55
N ALA A 454 -3.40 -22.04 -16.56
CA ALA A 454 -2.42 -22.32 -15.51
C ALA A 454 -1.13 -22.99 -16.04
N GLN A 455 -1.16 -23.62 -17.22
CA GLN A 455 0.00 -24.30 -17.82
C GLN A 455 0.98 -23.34 -18.51
N TYR A 456 0.58 -22.08 -18.73
CA TYR A 456 1.36 -21.13 -19.51
C TYR A 456 1.73 -19.90 -18.70
N ASP A 457 2.88 -19.30 -18.99
CA ASP A 457 3.33 -18.02 -18.39
C ASP A 457 2.84 -16.83 -19.23
N LYS A 458 1.54 -16.82 -19.51
CA LYS A 458 0.80 -15.75 -20.20
C LYS A 458 -0.47 -15.47 -19.41
N PRO A 459 -0.79 -14.20 -19.11
CA PRO A 459 -2.01 -13.90 -18.39
C PRO A 459 -3.26 -14.13 -19.23
N CYS A 460 -4.33 -14.52 -18.53
CA CYS A 460 -5.66 -14.65 -19.07
C CYS A 460 -6.63 -13.75 -18.32
N VAL A 461 -7.51 -13.10 -19.04
CA VAL A 461 -8.71 -12.42 -18.50
C VAL A 461 -9.94 -13.02 -19.14
N THR A 462 -11.03 -13.14 -18.38
CA THR A 462 -12.26 -13.69 -18.92
C THR A 462 -13.48 -12.81 -18.63
N THR A 463 -14.46 -12.89 -19.52
CA THR A 463 -15.84 -12.49 -19.26
C THR A 463 -16.68 -13.76 -19.30
N PHE A 464 -17.04 -14.23 -18.14
CA PHE A 464 -17.79 -15.47 -17.99
C PHE A 464 -19.15 -15.15 -17.40
N LEU A 465 -20.20 -15.21 -18.19
CA LEU A 465 -21.52 -14.82 -17.74
C LEU A 465 -21.98 -15.69 -16.55
N GLY A 466 -22.26 -15.05 -15.42
CA GLY A 466 -22.64 -15.71 -14.16
C GLY A 466 -21.48 -15.99 -13.19
N ILE A 467 -20.24 -15.62 -13.55
CA ILE A 467 -19.07 -15.66 -12.65
C ILE A 467 -18.38 -14.30 -12.69
N ASP A 468 -18.33 -13.62 -11.56
CA ASP A 468 -17.66 -12.32 -11.43
C ASP A 468 -16.51 -12.39 -10.42
N GLY A 469 -15.41 -11.70 -10.73
CA GLY A 469 -14.27 -11.59 -9.83
C GLY A 469 -13.37 -12.81 -9.80
N VAL A 470 -12.97 -13.21 -8.61
CA VAL A 470 -12.10 -14.35 -8.29
C VAL A 470 -12.98 -15.49 -7.83
N SER A 471 -12.92 -16.63 -8.52
CA SER A 471 -13.78 -17.79 -8.27
C SER A 471 -12.99 -19.10 -8.31
N ASP A 472 -13.36 -20.05 -7.45
CA ASP A 472 -12.78 -21.39 -7.44
C ASP A 472 -13.02 -22.15 -8.76
N ASP A 473 -14.12 -21.88 -9.46
CA ASP A 473 -14.39 -22.48 -10.77
C ASP A 473 -13.43 -21.99 -11.87
N LEU A 474 -12.74 -20.86 -11.64
CA LEU A 474 -11.69 -20.30 -12.51
C LEU A 474 -10.29 -20.46 -11.91
N SER A 475 -10.11 -21.41 -11.01
CA SER A 475 -8.85 -21.67 -10.30
C SER A 475 -8.27 -23.02 -10.72
N ALA A 476 -6.95 -23.06 -10.92
CA ALA A 476 -6.21 -24.28 -11.21
C ALA A 476 -4.77 -24.23 -10.67
N SER A 477 -4.18 -25.42 -10.45
CA SER A 477 -2.78 -25.55 -10.06
C SER A 477 -1.86 -25.36 -11.25
N ALA A 478 -0.86 -24.51 -11.11
CA ALA A 478 0.21 -24.36 -12.10
C ALA A 478 1.30 -25.44 -11.91
N PRO A 479 2.18 -25.65 -12.89
CA PRO A 479 3.27 -26.65 -12.81
C PRO A 479 4.26 -26.42 -11.65
N ASP A 480 4.38 -25.21 -11.17
CA ASP A 480 5.21 -24.84 -10.01
C ASP A 480 4.52 -25.10 -8.65
N GLY A 481 3.31 -25.63 -8.67
CA GLY A 481 2.49 -25.90 -7.49
C GLY A 481 1.71 -24.71 -6.95
N SER A 482 1.87 -23.52 -7.54
CA SER A 482 1.08 -22.34 -7.17
C SER A 482 -0.36 -22.45 -7.67
N THR A 483 -1.28 -21.76 -7.01
CA THR A 483 -2.66 -21.63 -7.50
C THR A 483 -2.74 -20.40 -8.39
N ARG A 484 -3.24 -20.58 -9.62
CA ARG A 484 -3.55 -19.50 -10.54
C ARG A 484 -5.05 -19.36 -10.70
N ILE A 485 -5.55 -18.15 -10.67
CA ILE A 485 -6.96 -17.85 -10.84
C ILE A 485 -7.13 -16.92 -12.03
N VAL A 486 -7.99 -17.28 -12.96
CA VAL A 486 -8.35 -16.40 -14.09
C VAL A 486 -9.46 -15.48 -13.61
N PRO A 487 -9.21 -14.15 -13.50
CA PRO A 487 -10.25 -13.23 -13.05
C PRO A 487 -11.34 -13.08 -14.12
N SER A 488 -12.60 -13.08 -13.66
CA SER A 488 -13.76 -12.81 -14.52
C SER A 488 -14.27 -11.38 -14.32
N TYR A 489 -14.69 -10.78 -15.42
CA TYR A 489 -15.19 -9.41 -15.45
C TYR A 489 -16.62 -9.37 -15.96
N PRO A 490 -17.46 -8.45 -15.42
CA PRO A 490 -18.84 -8.31 -15.87
C PRO A 490 -18.97 -8.01 -17.38
N MET A 491 -18.01 -7.24 -17.89
CA MET A 491 -17.95 -6.86 -19.31
C MET A 491 -16.53 -7.04 -19.86
N PRO A 492 -16.39 -7.41 -21.14
CA PRO A 492 -15.07 -7.59 -21.79
C PRO A 492 -14.17 -6.36 -21.69
N GLU A 493 -14.75 -5.16 -21.83
CA GLU A 493 -14.02 -3.89 -21.78
C GLU A 493 -13.31 -3.68 -20.44
N ASP A 494 -13.90 -4.17 -19.35
CA ASP A 494 -13.31 -4.05 -18.00
C ASP A 494 -12.06 -4.95 -17.88
N GLY A 495 -12.16 -6.20 -18.37
CA GLY A 495 -11.05 -7.14 -18.40
C GLY A 495 -9.91 -6.66 -19.31
N VAL A 496 -10.24 -6.22 -20.51
CA VAL A 496 -9.26 -5.70 -21.48
C VAL A 496 -8.59 -4.43 -20.95
N ARG A 497 -9.32 -3.52 -20.32
CA ARG A 497 -8.76 -2.33 -19.66
C ARG A 497 -7.78 -2.70 -18.55
N ALA A 498 -8.14 -3.68 -17.72
CA ALA A 498 -7.27 -4.18 -16.65
C ALA A 498 -6.00 -4.82 -17.22
N LEU A 499 -6.13 -5.59 -18.29
CA LEU A 499 -5.02 -6.19 -19.01
C LEU A 499 -4.09 -5.13 -19.62
N ALA A 500 -4.63 -4.10 -20.25
CA ALA A 500 -3.85 -2.98 -20.79
C ALA A 500 -3.09 -2.22 -19.69
N ALA A 501 -3.72 -2.03 -18.53
CA ALA A 501 -3.07 -1.40 -17.38
C ALA A 501 -1.90 -2.25 -16.87
N ALA A 502 -2.07 -3.56 -16.76
CA ALA A 502 -1.01 -4.50 -16.41
C ALA A 502 0.11 -4.55 -17.45
N THR A 503 -0.21 -4.49 -18.74
CA THR A 503 0.76 -4.41 -19.85
C THR A 503 1.61 -3.14 -19.77
N ASN A 504 0.97 -1.99 -19.58
CA ASN A 504 1.69 -0.72 -19.44
C ASN A 504 2.64 -0.71 -18.22
N TYR A 505 2.22 -1.35 -17.12
CA TYR A 505 3.05 -1.53 -15.95
C TYR A 505 4.22 -2.49 -16.21
N ALA A 506 3.99 -3.62 -16.87
CA ALA A 506 5.03 -4.58 -17.23
C ALA A 506 6.09 -3.94 -18.14
N GLU A 507 5.67 -3.18 -19.15
CA GLU A 507 6.57 -2.41 -20.02
C GLU A 507 7.37 -1.37 -19.22
N TRP A 508 6.71 -0.63 -18.30
CA TRP A 508 7.41 0.32 -17.45
C TRP A 508 8.45 -0.37 -16.57
N ARG A 509 8.10 -1.53 -15.99
CA ARG A 509 8.98 -2.31 -15.11
C ARG A 509 10.19 -2.86 -15.87
N GLY A 510 10.03 -3.28 -17.12
CA GLY A 510 11.07 -3.85 -17.97
C GLY A 510 11.97 -2.83 -18.69
N ARG A 511 11.66 -1.52 -18.60
CA ARG A 511 12.48 -0.49 -19.28
C ARG A 511 13.88 -0.42 -18.71
N ASP A 512 14.87 -0.35 -19.62
CA ASP A 512 16.20 0.10 -19.24
C ASP A 512 16.13 1.56 -18.74
N ARG A 513 16.70 1.80 -17.57
CA ARG A 513 16.69 3.12 -16.92
C ARG A 513 17.94 3.91 -17.14
N GLY A 514 18.96 3.32 -17.77
CA GLY A 514 20.28 3.91 -17.90
C GLY A 514 20.93 4.21 -16.55
N GLU A 515 22.02 4.93 -16.58
CA GLU A 515 22.70 5.42 -15.38
C GLU A 515 22.17 6.82 -14.99
N PRO A 516 22.13 7.13 -13.68
CA PRO A 516 21.81 8.47 -13.23
C PRO A 516 22.82 9.47 -13.80
N VAL A 517 22.34 10.47 -14.52
CA VAL A 517 23.20 11.56 -15.00
C VAL A 517 23.14 12.68 -13.96
N ALA A 518 24.27 13.01 -13.36
CA ALA A 518 24.41 14.23 -12.56
C ALA A 518 24.67 15.39 -13.53
N PRO A 519 23.72 16.34 -13.74
CA PRO A 519 23.95 17.47 -14.62
C PRO A 519 25.11 18.32 -14.08
N LEU A 520 26.07 18.62 -14.95
CA LEU A 520 27.16 19.52 -14.62
C LEU A 520 26.65 20.97 -14.59
N GLY A 521 27.19 21.79 -13.68
CA GLY A 521 26.91 23.22 -13.62
C GLY A 521 25.64 23.62 -12.88
N ILE A 522 25.00 22.72 -12.13
CA ILE A 522 23.89 23.10 -11.25
C ILE A 522 24.45 23.76 -9.98
N ASP A 523 24.18 25.04 -9.81
CA ASP A 523 24.46 25.76 -8.56
C ASP A 523 23.37 25.47 -7.52
N ARG A 524 23.51 24.34 -6.82
CA ARG A 524 22.58 23.93 -5.78
C ARG A 524 22.53 24.94 -4.62
N LYS A 525 23.64 25.62 -4.33
CA LYS A 525 23.71 26.57 -3.23
C LYS A 525 22.94 27.83 -3.59
N GLY A 526 23.15 28.39 -4.79
CA GLY A 526 22.40 29.53 -5.29
C GLY A 526 20.89 29.27 -5.36
N VAL A 527 20.47 28.08 -5.83
CA VAL A 527 19.05 27.68 -5.82
C VAL A 527 18.49 27.63 -4.40
N HIS A 528 19.23 27.09 -3.43
CA HIS A 528 18.77 27.05 -2.04
C HIS A 528 18.66 28.45 -1.43
N GLU A 529 19.59 29.32 -1.71
CA GLU A 529 19.56 30.70 -1.23
C GLU A 529 18.39 31.47 -1.84
N MET A 530 18.15 31.34 -3.14
CA MET A 530 17.01 31.91 -3.84
C MET A 530 15.67 31.42 -3.27
N VAL A 531 15.50 30.11 -3.09
CA VAL A 531 14.28 29.55 -2.50
C VAL A 531 14.07 30.06 -1.07
N ARG A 532 15.14 30.17 -0.27
CA ARG A 532 15.08 30.70 1.10
C ARG A 532 14.64 32.16 1.12
N SER A 533 15.16 32.98 0.19
CA SER A 533 14.75 34.40 0.05
C SER A 533 13.27 34.51 -0.31
N ILE A 534 12.83 33.77 -1.31
CA ILE A 534 11.43 33.74 -1.76
C ILE A 534 10.49 33.30 -0.63
N MET A 535 10.85 32.28 0.13
CA MET A 535 10.04 31.81 1.26
C MET A 535 10.03 32.81 2.44
N ALA A 536 11.09 33.61 2.61
CA ALA A 536 11.11 34.66 3.61
C ALA A 536 10.18 35.83 3.21
N GLU A 537 10.10 36.16 1.92
CA GLU A 537 9.22 37.21 1.39
C GLU A 537 7.76 36.75 1.27
N SER A 538 7.56 35.47 0.97
CA SER A 538 6.24 34.86 0.74
C SER A 538 6.12 33.53 1.48
N PRO A 539 5.85 33.54 2.80
CA PRO A 539 5.79 32.32 3.62
C PRO A 539 4.76 31.30 3.13
N ASP A 540 3.68 31.74 2.50
CA ASP A 540 2.64 30.90 1.91
C ASP A 540 3.02 30.37 0.51
N GLY A 541 4.19 30.76 -0.01
CA GLY A 541 4.66 30.44 -1.35
C GLY A 541 4.01 31.31 -2.43
N ARG A 542 4.69 31.46 -3.58
CA ARG A 542 4.20 32.11 -4.80
C ARG A 542 4.70 31.39 -6.04
N GLU A 543 4.15 31.73 -7.19
CA GLU A 543 4.72 31.30 -8.47
C GLU A 543 6.07 31.99 -8.69
N LEU A 544 7.03 31.23 -9.25
CA LEU A 544 8.32 31.76 -9.63
C LEU A 544 8.18 32.65 -10.88
N THR A 545 8.96 33.69 -10.95
CA THR A 545 9.09 34.50 -12.16
C THR A 545 9.92 33.75 -13.22
N ALA A 546 9.90 34.23 -14.45
CA ALA A 546 10.70 33.63 -15.53
C ALA A 546 12.22 33.67 -15.23
N ASP A 547 12.68 34.70 -14.51
CA ASP A 547 14.09 34.86 -14.15
C ASP A 547 14.51 33.96 -12.96
N GLU A 548 13.53 33.43 -12.21
CA GLU A 548 13.74 32.53 -11.07
C GLU A 548 13.61 31.05 -11.46
N THR A 549 13.28 30.74 -12.72
CA THR A 549 13.15 29.39 -13.26
C THR A 549 14.30 29.02 -14.18
#